data_eb92e4a009c16b5312c040a810af6a10
#
_entry.id   eb92e4a009c16b5312c040a810af6a10
#
_cell.length_a   1.000
_cell.length_b   1.000
_cell.length_c   1.000
_cell.angle_alpha   90.00
_cell.angle_beta   90.00
_cell.angle_gamma   90.00
#
_symmetry.space_group_name_H-M   'P 1'
#
loop_
_entity.id
_entity.type
_entity.pdbx_description
1 polymer ?
#
loop_
_entity_poly.entity_id
_entity_poly.type
_entity_poly.pdbx_seq_one_letter_code
_entity_poly.pdbx_strand_id
1 'polypeptide(L)'
;KKYFVLMENGKDTAQVFVSKQPRGAALKAATRGHTEIQLRERGTNRVHSFKGWTEVVAKPANGPAWLPDKIKKANVKKNGITRL
;
A
#
# COMPACT_ATOMS: atom_id res chain seq x y z
N LYS A 1 14.16 9.93 0.63
CA LYS A 1 13.39 8.71 0.93
C LYS A 1 12.79 8.80 2.33
N LYS A 2 11.56 8.37 2.46
CA LYS A 2 10.86 8.33 3.74
C LYS A 2 10.60 6.89 4.14
N TYR A 3 10.61 6.64 5.44
CA TYR A 3 10.34 5.33 6.00
C TYR A 3 8.94 5.34 6.61
N PHE A 4 8.13 4.37 6.22
CA PHE A 4 6.77 4.22 6.72
C PHE A 4 6.64 2.89 7.45
N VAL A 5 6.24 2.94 8.71
CA VAL A 5 6.01 1.74 9.52
C VAL A 5 4.57 1.31 9.37
N LEU A 6 4.36 0.06 8.99
CA LEU A 6 3.00 -0.49 8.94
C LEU A 6 2.48 -0.67 10.36
N MET A 7 1.31 -0.10 10.62
CA MET A 7 0.64 -0.24 11.91
C MET A 7 -0.55 -1.18 11.81
N GLU A 8 -0.76 -1.99 12.82
CA GLU A 8 -1.94 -2.82 12.97
C GLU A 8 -2.53 -2.61 14.37
N ASN A 9 -3.84 -2.38 14.43
CA ASN A 9 -4.56 -2.16 15.69
C ASN A 9 -3.93 -1.06 16.56
N GLY A 10 -3.43 0.00 15.93
CA GLY A 10 -2.82 1.12 16.62
C GLY A 10 -1.40 0.87 17.11
N LYS A 11 -0.79 -0.25 16.74
CA LYS A 11 0.59 -0.60 17.12
C LYS A 11 1.49 -0.72 15.91
N ASP A 12 2.74 -0.33 16.06
CA ASP A 12 3.74 -0.53 15.01
C ASP A 12 4.04 -2.01 14.82
N THR A 13 4.14 -2.43 13.57
CA THR A 13 4.62 -3.77 13.24
C THR A 13 6.09 -3.72 12.87
N ALA A 14 6.71 -4.88 12.66
CA ALA A 14 8.10 -4.95 12.21
C ALA A 14 8.28 -4.59 10.73
N GLN A 15 7.19 -4.37 9.99
CA GLN A 15 7.26 -4.06 8.57
C GLN A 15 7.47 -2.58 8.34
N VAL A 16 8.52 -2.25 7.59
CA VAL A 16 8.84 -0.87 7.22
C VAL A 16 8.93 -0.80 5.71
N PHE A 17 8.24 0.18 5.13
CA PHE A 17 8.28 0.44 3.71
C PHE A 17 9.05 1.72 3.42
N VAL A 18 9.90 1.68 2.42
CA VAL A 18 10.65 2.85 1.97
C VAL A 18 10.00 3.40 0.71
N SER A 19 9.59 4.67 0.74
CA SER A 19 8.97 5.30 -0.42
C SER A 19 9.11 6.81 -0.33
N LYS A 20 8.98 7.49 -1.46
CA LYS A 20 8.95 8.95 -1.49
C LYS A 20 7.60 9.49 -1.02
N GLN A 21 6.55 8.70 -1.13
CA GLN A 21 5.18 9.11 -0.80
C GLN A 21 4.47 8.01 -0.02
N PRO A 22 3.56 8.37 0.89
CA PRO A 22 2.77 7.38 1.64
C PRO A 22 2.00 6.43 0.73
N ARG A 23 1.47 6.93 -0.38
CA ARG A 23 0.72 6.12 -1.34
C ARG A 23 1.56 4.98 -1.91
N GLY A 24 2.83 5.23 -2.23
CA GLY A 24 3.73 4.20 -2.71
C GLY A 24 3.94 3.08 -1.69
N ALA A 25 4.11 3.44 -0.43
CA ALA A 25 4.22 2.47 0.66
C ALA A 25 2.91 1.69 0.83
N ALA A 26 1.76 2.38 0.73
CA ALA A 26 0.45 1.74 0.83
C ALA A 26 0.22 0.74 -0.30
N LEU A 27 0.63 1.05 -1.52
CA LEU A 27 0.56 0.12 -2.66
C LEU A 27 1.38 -1.13 -2.40
N LYS A 28 2.57 -0.99 -1.83
CA LYS A 28 3.39 -2.15 -1.45
C LYS A 28 2.69 -3.03 -0.43
N ALA A 29 2.06 -2.42 0.57
CA ALA A 29 1.29 -3.16 1.57
C ALA A 29 0.08 -3.86 0.95
N ALA A 30 -0.66 -3.20 0.07
CA ALA A 30 -1.80 -3.79 -0.63
C ALA A 30 -1.38 -4.98 -1.48
N THR A 31 -0.23 -4.90 -2.14
CA THR A 31 0.33 -6.00 -2.92
C THR A 31 0.60 -7.23 -2.05
N ARG A 32 0.91 -7.02 -0.76
CA ARG A 32 1.12 -8.10 0.20
C ARG A 32 -0.18 -8.64 0.81
N GLY A 33 -1.34 -8.11 0.42
CA GLY A 33 -2.64 -8.58 0.86
C GLY A 33 -3.28 -7.78 1.99
N HIS A 34 -2.70 -6.68 2.40
CA HIS A 34 -3.29 -5.83 3.43
C HIS A 34 -4.45 -5.02 2.87
N THR A 35 -5.59 -5.04 3.55
CA THR A 35 -6.79 -4.28 3.15
C THR A 35 -6.92 -2.99 3.94
N GLU A 36 -6.63 -3.01 5.23
CA GLU A 36 -6.58 -1.82 6.06
C GLU A 36 -5.11 -1.48 6.31
N ILE A 37 -4.70 -0.34 5.81
CA ILE A 37 -3.31 0.06 5.82
C ILE A 37 -3.18 1.34 6.63
N GLN A 38 -2.40 1.29 7.68
CA GLN A 38 -2.03 2.47 8.47
C GLN A 38 -0.52 2.57 8.45
N LEU A 39 -0.01 3.69 7.98
CA LEU A 39 1.43 3.91 7.82
C LEU A 39 1.84 5.11 8.65
N ARG A 40 2.72 4.88 9.63
CA ARG A 40 3.31 5.96 10.40
C ARG A 40 4.62 6.38 9.75
N GLU A 41 4.72 7.65 9.39
CA GLU A 41 5.95 8.21 8.88
C GLU A 41 6.98 8.32 10.02
N ARG A 42 8.15 7.70 9.85
CA ARG A 42 9.20 7.76 10.88
C ARG A 42 9.68 9.20 11.07
N GLY A 43 9.88 9.57 12.33
CA GLY A 43 10.27 10.91 12.70
C GLY A 43 9.10 11.86 12.90
N THR A 44 7.87 11.39 12.67
CA THR A 44 6.65 12.19 12.90
C THR A 44 5.59 11.34 13.60
N ASN A 45 4.54 12.00 14.07
CA ASN A 45 3.39 11.32 14.66
C ASN A 45 2.22 11.20 13.67
N ARG A 46 2.48 11.38 12.39
CA ARG A 46 1.45 11.30 11.36
C ARG A 46 1.21 9.86 10.95
N VAL A 47 -0.02 9.43 11.02
CA VAL A 47 -0.45 8.12 10.55
C VAL A 47 -1.31 8.34 9.31
N HIS A 48 -0.86 7.80 8.19
CA HIS A 48 -1.59 7.84 6.93
C HIS A 48 -2.45 6.58 6.81
N SER A 49 -3.76 6.75 6.70
CA SER A 49 -4.68 5.63 6.57
C SER A 49 -5.08 5.44 5.11
N PHE A 50 -4.96 4.21 4.65
CA PHE A 50 -5.36 3.83 3.30
C PHE A 50 -6.19 2.56 3.35
N LYS A 51 -7.08 2.43 2.38
CA LYS A 51 -7.79 1.18 2.14
C LYS A 51 -7.21 0.54 0.89
N GLY A 52 -6.72 -0.69 1.02
CA GLY A 52 -6.11 -1.43 -0.08
C GLY A 52 -7.00 -2.55 -0.56
N TRP A 53 -6.88 -2.88 -1.83
CA TRP A 53 -7.56 -4.03 -2.43
C TRP A 53 -6.78 -4.48 -3.65
N THR A 54 -7.05 -5.71 -4.08
CA THR A 54 -6.52 -6.21 -5.34
C THR A 54 -7.67 -6.40 -6.32
N GLU A 55 -7.43 -6.06 -7.57
CA GLU A 55 -8.38 -6.25 -8.65
C GLU A 55 -7.78 -7.19 -9.69
N VAL A 56 -8.62 -8.01 -10.28
CA VAL A 56 -8.22 -8.82 -11.42
C VAL A 56 -8.61 -8.08 -12.68
N VAL A 57 -7.62 -7.72 -13.48
CA VAL A 57 -7.81 -6.99 -14.73
C VAL A 57 -7.45 -7.87 -15.91
N ALA A 58 -8.11 -7.64 -17.05
CA ALA A 58 -7.81 -8.36 -18.27
C ALA A 58 -6.43 -7.95 -18.80
N LYS A 59 -5.75 -8.89 -19.45
CA LYS A 59 -4.48 -8.65 -20.13
C LYS A 59 -4.64 -7.51 -21.15
N PRO A 60 -3.74 -6.51 -21.17
CA PRO A 60 -3.76 -5.48 -22.21
C PRO A 60 -3.60 -6.10 -23.60
N ALA A 61 -4.32 -5.58 -24.59
CA ALA A 61 -4.25 -6.07 -25.96
C ALA A 61 -2.82 -6.01 -26.53
N ASN A 62 -2.06 -5.02 -26.12
CA ASN A 62 -0.67 -4.82 -26.55
C ASN A 62 0.36 -5.38 -25.56
N GLY A 63 -0.08 -6.19 -24.60
CA GLY A 63 0.82 -6.76 -23.62
C GLY A 63 1.70 -7.88 -24.19
N PRO A 64 2.84 -8.18 -23.53
CA PRO A 64 3.67 -9.30 -23.93
C PRO A 64 2.92 -10.64 -23.90
N ALA A 65 3.25 -11.54 -24.80
CA ALA A 65 2.57 -12.83 -24.89
C ALA A 65 2.75 -13.70 -23.64
N TRP A 66 3.83 -13.47 -22.84
CA TRP A 66 4.10 -14.23 -21.64
C TRP A 66 3.23 -13.83 -20.45
N LEU A 67 2.47 -12.71 -20.54
CA LEU A 67 1.58 -12.30 -19.45
C LEU A 67 0.36 -13.23 -19.39
N PRO A 68 -0.11 -13.57 -18.16
CA PRO A 68 -1.35 -14.32 -18.03
C PRO A 68 -2.55 -13.51 -18.52
N ASP A 69 -3.64 -14.19 -18.87
CA ASP A 69 -4.85 -13.55 -19.35
C ASP A 69 -5.48 -12.61 -18.32
N LYS A 70 -5.30 -12.92 -17.04
CA LYS A 70 -5.77 -12.10 -15.93
C LYS A 70 -4.59 -11.71 -15.04
N ILE A 71 -4.50 -10.44 -14.72
CA ILE A 71 -3.44 -9.87 -13.90
C ILE A 71 -4.05 -9.30 -12.64
N LYS A 72 -3.45 -9.61 -11.48
CA LYS A 72 -3.84 -8.99 -10.23
C LYS A 72 -3.15 -7.63 -10.11
N LYS A 73 -3.94 -6.59 -9.87
CA LYS A 73 -3.44 -5.24 -9.68
C LYS A 73 -3.85 -4.73 -8.31
N ALA A 74 -2.88 -4.24 -7.54
CA ALA A 74 -3.15 -3.63 -6.26
C ALA A 74 -3.54 -2.17 -6.43
N ASN A 75 -4.55 -1.72 -5.68
CA ASN A 75 -4.97 -0.34 -5.62
C ASN A 75 -5.15 0.09 -4.18
N VAL A 76 -4.99 1.38 -3.92
CA VAL A 76 -5.22 1.97 -2.61
C VAL A 76 -6.02 3.26 -2.74
N LYS A 77 -6.82 3.52 -1.71
CA LYS A 77 -7.57 4.76 -1.59
C LYS A 77 -7.22 5.40 -0.25
N LYS A 78 -6.89 6.69 -0.28
CA LYS A 78 -6.59 7.44 0.94
C LYS A 78 -7.84 7.62 1.77
N ASN A 79 -7.80 7.19 3.03
CA ASN A 79 -8.89 7.38 3.99
C ASN A 79 -8.72 8.63 4.85
N GLY A 80 -7.49 9.04 5.11
CA GLY A 80 -7.25 10.21 5.91
C GLY A 80 -5.89 10.17 6.60
N ILE A 81 -5.64 11.17 7.42
CA ILE A 81 -4.42 11.29 8.21
C ILE A 81 -4.84 11.48 9.65
N THR A 82 -4.27 10.67 10.54
CA THR A 82 -4.46 10.76 11.97
C THR A 82 -3.13 11.09 12.63
N ARG A 83 -3.16 11.83 13.72
CA ARG A 83 -1.98 12.09 14.53
C ARG A 83 -2.06 11.31 15.83
N LEU A 84 -0.94 10.70 16.20
CA LEU A 84 -0.80 10.05 17.49
C LEU A 84 -0.52 11.05 18.60
#